data_f41444260e57a3b31bfd1c86b3a1a8ae
#
_entry.id   f41444260e57a3b31bfd1c86b3a1a8ae
#
_cell.length_a   1.000
_cell.length_b   1.000
_cell.length_c   1.000
_cell.angle_alpha   90.00
_cell.angle_beta   90.00
_cell.angle_gamma   90.00
#
_symmetry.space_group_name_H-M   'P 1'
#
loop_
_entity.id
_entity.type
_entity.pdbx_description
1 polymer ?
#
loop_
_entity_poly.entity_id
_entity_poly.type
_entity_poly.pdbx_seq_one_letter_code
_entity_poly.pdbx_strand_id
1 'polypeptide(L)'
;GGQYQIDVACLAIAGPVNANSAKVTNLPWQIHADKITTTFDIAKVILCNDFEAVGYGVDALEEHDLLTLHAGQPAPGPRALIGAGTGLGQAYLVQQADEWQVIATEGGHTDFAPTDRTQVRLLEHLFER
;
A
#
# COMPACT_ATOMS: atom_id res chain seq x y z
N GLY A 1 29.57 16.55 -13.96
CA GLY A 1 28.36 15.83 -13.61
C GLY A 1 27.20 16.49 -14.33
N GLY A 2 26.46 15.71 -15.15
CA GLY A 2 25.25 16.23 -15.79
C GLY A 2 24.22 16.62 -14.74
N GLN A 3 23.66 17.81 -14.83
CA GLN A 3 22.48 18.18 -14.07
C GLN A 3 21.29 17.47 -14.73
N TYR A 4 20.76 16.44 -14.05
CA TYR A 4 19.46 15.88 -14.42
C TYR A 4 18.38 16.77 -13.85
N GLN A 5 17.44 17.19 -14.69
CA GLN A 5 16.21 17.83 -14.26
C GLN A 5 15.18 16.74 -14.01
N ILE A 6 14.55 16.76 -12.84
CA ILE A 6 13.47 15.82 -12.49
C ILE A 6 12.16 16.52 -12.82
N ASP A 7 11.41 15.96 -13.77
CA ASP A 7 10.10 16.51 -14.15
C ASP A 7 8.98 16.03 -13.23
N VAL A 8 9.06 14.78 -12.77
CA VAL A 8 8.02 14.16 -11.93
C VAL A 8 8.67 13.34 -10.81
N ALA A 9 8.17 13.47 -9.60
CA ALA A 9 8.50 12.61 -8.48
C ALA A 9 7.22 12.00 -7.88
N CYS A 10 7.24 10.69 -7.62
CA CYS A 10 6.21 10.00 -6.87
C CYS A 10 6.80 9.45 -5.59
N LEU A 11 6.19 9.77 -4.44
CA LEU A 11 6.67 9.37 -3.13
C LEU A 11 5.62 8.50 -2.44
N ALA A 12 6.00 7.27 -2.11
CA ALA A 12 5.19 6.36 -1.32
C ALA A 12 5.38 6.65 0.17
N ILE A 13 4.30 6.89 0.88
CA ILE A 13 4.29 7.31 2.29
C ILE A 13 3.56 6.27 3.13
N ALA A 14 4.19 5.83 4.22
CA ALA A 14 3.53 4.99 5.22
C ALA A 14 2.52 5.83 6.02
N GLY A 15 1.28 5.84 5.58
CA GLY A 15 0.17 6.57 6.17
C GLY A 15 -0.84 7.10 5.16
N PRO A 16 -1.94 7.67 5.64
CA PRO A 16 -2.98 8.21 4.77
C PRO A 16 -2.49 9.44 4.01
N VAL A 17 -2.80 9.48 2.72
CA VAL A 17 -2.56 10.63 1.83
C VAL A 17 -3.89 11.30 1.53
N ASN A 18 -3.97 12.61 1.72
CA ASN A 18 -5.15 13.40 1.44
C ASN A 18 -4.75 14.75 0.82
N ALA A 19 -5.39 15.13 -0.28
CA ALA A 19 -5.16 16.38 -0.99
C ALA A 19 -3.65 16.71 -1.17
N ASN A 20 -2.87 15.72 -1.62
CA ASN A 20 -1.43 15.84 -1.87
C ASN A 20 -0.59 16.22 -0.64
N SER A 21 -1.09 15.86 0.54
CA SER A 21 -0.38 15.92 1.81
C SER A 21 -0.52 14.60 2.56
N ALA A 22 0.48 14.25 3.36
CA ALA A 22 0.49 13.02 4.14
C ALA A 22 1.00 13.28 5.55
N LYS A 23 0.44 12.56 6.52
CA LYS A 23 0.99 12.43 7.87
C LYS A 23 1.62 11.04 8.00
N VAL A 24 2.91 10.99 8.31
CA VAL A 24 3.61 9.72 8.50
C VAL A 24 3.15 9.05 9.79
N THR A 25 2.74 7.79 9.73
CA THR A 25 2.09 7.09 10.85
C THR A 25 2.96 7.01 12.11
N ASN A 26 4.25 6.75 11.96
CA ASN A 26 5.17 6.52 13.09
C ASN A 26 6.14 7.69 13.35
N LEU A 27 5.95 8.81 12.69
CA LEU A 27 6.82 9.99 12.82
C LEU A 27 5.97 11.26 12.91
N PRO A 28 6.46 12.31 13.58
CA PRO A 28 5.74 13.58 13.68
C PRO A 28 5.81 14.41 12.39
N TRP A 29 6.06 13.76 11.24
CA TRP A 29 6.26 14.46 9.98
C TRP A 29 4.94 14.66 9.24
N GLN A 30 4.81 15.86 8.70
CA GLN A 30 3.80 16.20 7.70
C GLN A 30 4.50 16.50 6.39
N ILE A 31 4.12 15.80 5.35
CA ILE A 31 4.68 15.91 4.01
C ILE A 31 3.66 16.61 3.13
N HIS A 32 4.11 17.63 2.41
CA HIS A 32 3.30 18.40 1.48
C HIS A 32 3.99 18.40 0.12
N ALA A 33 3.35 17.92 -0.92
CA ALA A 33 3.92 17.85 -2.24
C ALA A 33 4.33 19.24 -2.77
N ASP A 34 3.51 20.28 -2.52
CA ASP A 34 3.79 21.63 -2.97
C ASP A 34 5.09 22.21 -2.40
N LYS A 35 5.41 21.86 -1.14
CA LYS A 35 6.69 22.25 -0.53
C LYS A 35 7.87 21.58 -1.20
N ILE A 36 7.73 20.30 -1.56
CA ILE A 36 8.76 19.53 -2.25
C ILE A 36 8.95 20.11 -3.67
N THR A 37 7.87 20.33 -4.40
CA THR A 37 7.83 21.00 -5.70
C THR A 37 8.65 22.30 -5.67
N THR A 38 8.31 23.19 -4.74
CA THR A 38 8.97 24.50 -4.63
C THR A 38 10.42 24.39 -4.18
N THR A 39 10.74 23.49 -3.25
CA THR A 39 12.09 23.38 -2.67
C THR A 39 13.09 22.78 -3.64
N PHE A 40 12.66 21.80 -4.44
CA PHE A 40 13.54 21.03 -5.32
C PHE A 40 13.37 21.38 -6.81
N ASP A 41 12.51 22.35 -7.13
CA ASP A 41 12.20 22.76 -8.52
C ASP A 41 11.77 21.58 -9.40
N ILE A 42 10.87 20.73 -8.83
CA ILE A 42 10.28 19.57 -9.51
C ILE A 42 8.92 19.98 -10.06
N ALA A 43 8.67 19.81 -11.35
CA ALA A 43 7.44 20.29 -11.99
C ALA A 43 6.16 19.61 -11.41
N LYS A 44 6.26 18.35 -11.03
CA LYS A 44 5.12 17.60 -10.46
C LYS A 44 5.59 16.65 -9.36
N VAL A 45 4.99 16.76 -8.18
CA VAL A 45 5.19 15.82 -7.07
C VAL A 45 3.84 15.17 -6.72
N ILE A 46 3.83 13.84 -6.63
CA ILE A 46 2.68 13.01 -6.29
C ILE A 46 3.02 12.28 -5.00
N LEU A 47 2.10 12.30 -4.04
CA LEU A 47 2.16 11.45 -2.86
C LEU A 47 1.13 10.34 -3.01
N CYS A 48 1.51 9.12 -2.67
CA CYS A 48 0.60 7.98 -2.59
C CYS A 48 0.86 7.19 -1.30
N ASN A 49 -0.12 6.38 -0.88
CA ASN A 49 0.10 5.45 0.20
C ASN A 49 1.12 4.37 -0.23
N ASP A 50 1.89 3.81 0.70
CA ASP A 50 2.89 2.78 0.42
C ASP A 50 2.29 1.52 -0.20
N PHE A 51 1.11 1.07 0.29
CA PHE A 51 0.39 -0.08 -0.27
C PHE A 51 -0.26 0.23 -1.63
N GLU A 52 -0.65 1.47 -1.84
CA GLU A 52 -1.09 1.95 -3.16
C GLU A 52 0.05 1.84 -4.18
N ALA A 53 1.25 2.27 -3.80
CA ALA A 53 2.43 2.15 -4.66
C ALA A 53 2.79 0.70 -4.97
N VAL A 54 2.74 -0.20 -3.96
CA VAL A 54 2.93 -1.64 -4.16
C VAL A 54 1.88 -2.20 -5.13
N GLY A 55 0.62 -1.80 -4.98
CA GLY A 55 -0.47 -2.23 -5.85
C GLY A 55 -0.22 -1.90 -7.33
N TYR A 56 0.22 -0.70 -7.63
CA TYR A 56 0.60 -0.31 -9.01
C TYR A 56 1.85 -1.04 -9.51
N GLY A 57 2.72 -1.51 -8.62
CA GLY A 57 3.91 -2.30 -8.97
C GLY A 57 3.62 -3.77 -9.28
N VAL A 58 2.46 -4.31 -8.92
CA VAL A 58 2.17 -5.75 -9.07
C VAL A 58 2.28 -6.24 -10.52
N ASP A 59 1.80 -5.46 -11.48
CA ASP A 59 1.83 -5.86 -12.89
C ASP A 59 3.23 -5.69 -13.54
N ALA A 60 4.19 -5.11 -12.82
CA ALA A 60 5.60 -5.05 -13.24
C ALA A 60 6.44 -6.24 -12.73
N LEU A 61 5.86 -7.10 -11.88
CA LEU A 61 6.53 -8.31 -11.40
C LEU A 61 6.62 -9.35 -12.51
N GLU A 62 7.78 -9.98 -12.61
CA GLU A 62 8.01 -11.09 -13.53
C GLU A 62 7.79 -12.45 -12.83
N GLU A 63 7.69 -13.52 -13.60
CA GLU A 63 7.43 -14.86 -13.06
C GLU A 63 8.47 -15.29 -12.01
N HIS A 64 9.72 -14.86 -12.15
CA HIS A 64 10.78 -15.19 -11.20
C HIS A 64 10.69 -14.41 -9.88
N ASP A 65 9.90 -13.34 -9.82
CA ASP A 65 9.62 -12.57 -8.60
C ASP A 65 8.47 -13.19 -7.78
N LEU A 66 7.78 -14.18 -8.34
CA LEU A 66 6.55 -14.72 -7.80
C LEU A 66 6.72 -16.16 -7.32
N LEU A 67 6.11 -16.47 -6.17
CA LEU A 67 5.95 -17.83 -5.68
C LEU A 67 4.45 -18.16 -5.59
N THR A 68 3.99 -19.09 -6.43
CA THR A 68 2.61 -19.58 -6.38
C THR A 68 2.40 -20.47 -5.15
N LEU A 69 1.70 -19.98 -4.13
CA LEU A 69 1.38 -20.75 -2.93
C LEU A 69 0.19 -21.69 -3.17
N HIS A 70 -0.78 -21.28 -3.96
CA HIS A 70 -1.95 -22.06 -4.32
C HIS A 70 -2.42 -21.69 -5.71
N ALA A 71 -2.41 -22.66 -6.62
CA ALA A 71 -2.90 -22.46 -7.98
C ALA A 71 -4.44 -22.44 -7.97
N GLY A 72 -5.01 -21.31 -8.38
CA GLY A 72 -6.45 -21.14 -8.58
C GLY A 72 -6.85 -21.28 -10.04
N GLN A 73 -8.13 -21.08 -10.31
CA GLN A 73 -8.64 -20.87 -11.66
C GLN A 73 -8.74 -19.37 -11.93
N PRO A 74 -8.09 -18.85 -12.98
CA PRO A 74 -8.23 -17.45 -13.34
C PRO A 74 -9.69 -17.08 -13.58
N ALA A 75 -10.16 -16.01 -12.95
CA ALA A 75 -11.50 -15.47 -13.13
C ALA A 75 -11.43 -13.93 -13.18
N PRO A 76 -12.30 -13.28 -13.99
CA PRO A 76 -12.43 -11.83 -13.93
C PRO A 76 -12.87 -11.38 -12.53
N GLY A 77 -12.29 -10.31 -12.03
CA GLY A 77 -12.66 -9.76 -10.73
C GLY A 77 -11.57 -8.89 -10.10
N PRO A 78 -11.86 -8.29 -8.95
CA PRO A 78 -10.85 -7.54 -8.21
C PRO A 78 -9.75 -8.47 -7.69
N ARG A 79 -8.56 -7.92 -7.56
CA ARG A 79 -7.43 -8.58 -6.88
C ARG A 79 -7.30 -8.01 -5.47
N ALA A 80 -6.96 -8.84 -4.49
CA ALA A 80 -6.62 -8.40 -3.15
C ALA A 80 -5.11 -8.49 -2.95
N LEU A 81 -4.54 -7.43 -2.40
CA LEU A 81 -3.15 -7.35 -2.00
C LEU A 81 -3.07 -7.33 -0.49
N ILE A 82 -2.25 -8.20 0.09
CA ILE A 82 -2.04 -8.31 1.53
C ILE A 82 -0.54 -8.36 1.79
N GLY A 83 -0.04 -7.56 2.72
CA GLY A 83 1.37 -7.55 3.11
C GLY A 83 1.54 -7.47 4.61
N ALA A 84 2.20 -8.47 5.17
CA ALA A 84 2.59 -8.51 6.56
C ALA A 84 3.92 -7.78 6.76
N GLY A 85 3.87 -6.64 7.43
CA GLY A 85 5.02 -5.84 7.82
C GLY A 85 4.98 -5.52 9.31
N THR A 86 5.17 -4.27 9.70
CA THR A 86 4.92 -3.78 11.07
C THR A 86 3.46 -3.97 11.47
N GLY A 87 2.55 -3.78 10.52
CA GLY A 87 1.13 -4.10 10.59
C GLY A 87 0.72 -5.03 9.44
N LEU A 88 -0.56 -5.09 9.14
CA LEU A 88 -1.11 -5.80 8.01
C LEU A 88 -1.64 -4.79 6.98
N GLY A 89 -0.84 -4.51 5.95
CA GLY A 89 -1.27 -3.67 4.85
C GLY A 89 -2.23 -4.40 3.93
N GLN A 90 -3.22 -3.69 3.41
CA GLN A 90 -4.19 -4.24 2.47
C GLN A 90 -4.54 -3.22 1.39
N ALA A 91 -4.70 -3.72 0.17
CA ALA A 91 -5.24 -2.95 -0.94
C ALA A 91 -6.09 -3.83 -1.86
N TYR A 92 -7.00 -3.21 -2.59
CA TYR A 92 -7.75 -3.85 -3.66
C TYR A 92 -7.35 -3.23 -5.00
N LEU A 93 -7.19 -4.07 -6.00
CA LEU A 93 -7.01 -3.65 -7.38
C LEU A 93 -8.31 -3.93 -8.12
N VAL A 94 -8.95 -2.88 -8.62
CA VAL A 94 -10.21 -2.96 -9.36
C VAL A 94 -9.95 -2.53 -10.79
N GLN A 95 -10.36 -3.34 -11.75
CA GLN A 95 -10.23 -2.99 -13.16
C GLN A 95 -11.26 -1.92 -13.52
N GLN A 96 -10.79 -0.82 -14.04
CA GLN A 96 -11.62 0.28 -14.53
C GLN A 96 -11.24 0.61 -15.98
N ALA A 97 -12.10 0.25 -16.92
CA ALA A 97 -11.75 0.20 -18.34
C ALA A 97 -10.51 -0.70 -18.58
N ASP A 98 -9.44 -0.18 -19.14
CA ASP A 98 -8.21 -0.94 -19.43
C ASP A 98 -7.12 -0.75 -18.37
N GLU A 99 -7.42 -0.06 -17.27
CA GLU A 99 -6.43 0.24 -16.22
C GLU A 99 -6.85 -0.35 -14.87
N TRP A 100 -5.85 -0.69 -14.04
CA TRP A 100 -6.07 -1.06 -12.66
C TRP A 100 -6.07 0.17 -11.76
N GLN A 101 -7.15 0.35 -11.01
CA GLN A 101 -7.21 1.30 -9.92
C GLN A 101 -6.86 0.58 -8.61
N VAL A 102 -5.89 1.12 -7.90
CA VAL A 102 -5.51 0.61 -6.57
C VAL A 102 -6.25 1.39 -5.50
N ILE A 103 -6.89 0.68 -4.58
CA ILE A 103 -7.63 1.22 -3.44
C ILE A 103 -6.95 0.70 -2.18
N ALA A 104 -6.12 1.52 -1.54
CA ALA A 104 -5.55 1.22 -0.23
C ALA A 104 -6.65 1.19 0.84
N THR A 105 -6.53 0.29 1.81
CA THR A 105 -7.50 0.14 2.89
C THR A 105 -6.82 -0.02 4.24
N GLU A 106 -7.51 0.32 5.31
CA GLU A 106 -7.10 0.09 6.69
C GLU A 106 -7.71 -1.21 7.27
N GLY A 107 -8.16 -2.11 6.39
CA GLY A 107 -8.79 -3.38 6.79
C GLY A 107 -7.90 -4.29 7.64
N GLY A 108 -6.57 -4.12 7.56
CA GLY A 108 -5.63 -4.84 8.42
C GLY A 108 -5.70 -4.48 9.92
N HIS A 109 -6.36 -3.37 10.27
CA HIS A 109 -6.63 -2.98 11.66
C HIS A 109 -7.94 -3.56 12.22
N THR A 110 -8.62 -4.43 11.47
CA THR A 110 -9.80 -5.14 11.94
C THR A 110 -9.42 -6.13 13.05
N ASP A 111 -10.24 -6.21 14.09
CA ASP A 111 -10.04 -7.13 15.19
C ASP A 111 -10.08 -8.60 14.72
N PHE A 112 -9.32 -9.47 15.40
CA PHE A 112 -9.40 -10.90 15.19
C PHE A 112 -10.72 -11.42 15.74
N ALA A 113 -11.60 -11.91 14.86
CA ALA A 113 -12.92 -12.43 15.18
C ALA A 113 -12.90 -13.97 15.17
N PRO A 114 -12.65 -14.66 16.32
CA PRO A 114 -12.56 -16.11 16.39
C PRO A 114 -13.91 -16.77 16.07
N THR A 115 -13.89 -17.81 15.23
CA THR A 115 -15.07 -18.56 14.80
C THR A 115 -15.12 -19.97 15.37
N ASP A 116 -14.06 -20.45 16.00
CA ASP A 116 -14.00 -21.76 16.65
C ASP A 116 -13.21 -21.72 17.97
N ARG A 117 -13.25 -22.85 18.73
CA ARG A 117 -12.58 -22.93 20.03
C ARG A 117 -11.05 -22.79 19.96
N THR A 118 -10.43 -23.19 18.87
CA THR A 118 -8.98 -23.08 18.70
C THR A 118 -8.58 -21.61 18.55
N GLN A 119 -9.34 -20.88 17.77
CA GLN A 119 -9.14 -19.44 17.56
C GLN A 119 -9.44 -18.63 18.84
N VAL A 120 -10.44 -19.05 19.63
CA VAL A 120 -10.69 -18.43 20.94
C VAL A 120 -9.49 -18.62 21.88
N ARG A 121 -8.94 -19.84 21.97
CA ARG A 121 -7.73 -20.09 22.77
C ARG A 121 -6.51 -19.30 22.27
N LEU A 122 -6.38 -19.12 20.97
CA LEU A 122 -5.34 -18.28 20.41
C LEU A 122 -5.52 -16.83 20.87
N LEU A 123 -6.72 -16.27 20.81
CA LEU A 123 -7.02 -14.93 21.26
C LEU A 123 -6.72 -14.76 22.76
N GLU A 124 -7.18 -15.69 23.60
CA GLU A 124 -6.88 -15.72 25.03
C GLU A 124 -5.35 -15.69 25.28
N HIS A 125 -4.59 -16.54 24.57
CA HIS A 125 -3.14 -16.57 24.68
C HIS A 125 -2.47 -15.27 24.26
N LEU A 126 -3.00 -14.57 23.27
CA LEU A 126 -2.48 -13.28 22.81
C LEU A 126 -2.71 -12.14 23.83
N PHE A 127 -3.81 -12.22 24.61
CA PHE A 127 -4.08 -11.25 25.69
C PHE A 127 -3.20 -11.43 26.92
N GLU A 128 -2.60 -12.60 27.10
CA GLU A 128 -1.68 -12.89 28.21
C GLU A 128 -0.26 -12.38 27.99
N ARG A 129 0.06 -11.83 26.81
CA ARG A 129 1.39 -11.32 26.44
C ARG A 129 1.47 -9.80 26.49
#